data_bc4201909b9667826ea537693fabb252
#
_entry.id   bc4201909b9667826ea537693fabb252
#
_cell.length_a   1.000
_cell.length_b   1.000
_cell.length_c   1.000
_cell.angle_alpha   90.00
_cell.angle_beta   90.00
_cell.angle_gamma   90.00
#
_symmetry.space_group_name_H-M   'P 1'
#
loop_
_entity.id
_entity.type
_entity.pdbx_description
1 polymer ?
#
loop_
_entity_poly.entity_id
_entity_poly.type
_entity_poly.pdbx_seq_one_letter_code
_entity_poly.pdbx_strand_id
1 'polypeptide(L)'
;MFLFKKNDNIGKYVVVFPHKEGRYAQTYRVKDENGKVKFLKLIFMEELEVYQYDKDGQVIEVELASSLNHMNLCSFVDSGKLERDGHQLLYVVTEYVKGENLNDRLYRGGTLSPMEIRQVMSALLSAINFIHTLERPVIHNEITVENIMLDTVGNLNNLKLIDFGAARYADL
;
A
#
# COMPACT_ATOMS: atom_id res chain seq x y z
N MET A 1 9.29 -16.13 8.00
CA MET A 1 9.23 -17.02 6.80
C MET A 1 7.93 -16.75 6.07
N PHE A 2 7.98 -16.57 4.74
CA PHE A 2 6.74 -16.32 3.95
C PHE A 2 5.79 -17.52 4.00
N LEU A 3 4.51 -17.24 4.22
CA LEU A 3 3.44 -18.25 4.29
C LEU A 3 3.11 -18.84 2.91
N PHE A 4 3.26 -18.03 1.86
CA PHE A 4 3.03 -18.43 0.47
C PHE A 4 4.31 -18.35 -0.35
N LYS A 5 4.48 -19.32 -1.26
CA LYS A 5 5.62 -19.41 -2.17
C LYS A 5 5.20 -19.08 -3.60
N LYS A 6 6.17 -18.93 -4.50
CA LYS A 6 5.90 -18.78 -5.93
C LYS A 6 4.97 -19.88 -6.43
N ASN A 7 3.97 -19.51 -7.20
CA ASN A 7 2.89 -20.32 -7.78
C ASN A 7 1.81 -20.78 -6.78
N ASP A 8 1.89 -20.43 -5.49
CA ASP A 8 0.77 -20.63 -4.58
C ASP A 8 -0.37 -19.64 -4.91
N ASN A 9 -1.58 -19.99 -4.48
CA ASN A 9 -2.74 -19.12 -4.62
C ASN A 9 -3.07 -18.41 -3.32
N ILE A 10 -3.31 -17.10 -3.39
CA ILE A 10 -3.95 -16.29 -2.34
C ILE A 10 -5.29 -15.83 -2.90
N GLY A 11 -6.38 -16.49 -2.47
CA GLY A 11 -7.66 -16.33 -3.14
C GLY A 11 -7.56 -16.70 -4.63
N LYS A 12 -7.97 -15.80 -5.51
CA LYS A 12 -7.86 -15.96 -6.97
C LYS A 12 -6.51 -15.52 -7.57
N TYR A 13 -5.60 -15.02 -6.75
CA TYR A 13 -4.32 -14.47 -7.18
C TYR A 13 -3.20 -15.49 -7.08
N VAL A 14 -2.35 -15.56 -8.11
CA VAL A 14 -1.19 -16.46 -8.14
C VAL A 14 0.07 -15.69 -7.74
N VAL A 15 0.79 -16.18 -6.75
CA VAL A 15 2.04 -15.57 -6.27
C VAL A 15 3.13 -15.68 -7.35
N VAL A 16 3.65 -14.53 -7.76
CA VAL A 16 4.82 -14.44 -8.64
C VAL A 16 6.10 -14.40 -7.82
N PHE A 17 6.10 -13.56 -6.79
CA PHE A 17 7.26 -13.32 -5.94
C PHE A 17 6.84 -12.83 -4.55
N PRO A 18 7.28 -13.49 -3.45
CA PRO A 18 7.22 -12.92 -2.11
C PRO A 18 8.13 -11.68 -2.04
N HIS A 19 7.63 -10.56 -1.52
CA HIS A 19 8.33 -9.28 -1.61
C HIS A 19 8.96 -8.86 -0.29
N LYS A 20 8.14 -8.69 0.76
CA LYS A 20 8.62 -8.21 2.07
C LYS A 20 7.82 -8.89 3.20
N GLU A 21 8.53 -9.24 4.27
CA GLU A 21 7.95 -9.72 5.51
C GLU A 21 8.03 -8.60 6.55
N GLY A 22 6.90 -8.22 7.12
CA GLY A 22 6.75 -7.25 8.19
C GLY A 22 6.25 -7.91 9.47
N ARG A 23 5.98 -7.11 10.51
CA ARG A 23 5.53 -7.58 11.81
C ARG A 23 4.16 -8.27 11.74
N TYR A 24 3.18 -7.63 11.10
CA TYR A 24 1.78 -8.10 11.04
C TYR A 24 1.33 -8.43 9.62
N ALA A 25 2.20 -8.26 8.63
CA ALA A 25 1.83 -8.48 7.23
C ALA A 25 3.01 -8.97 6.39
N GLN A 26 2.66 -9.69 5.33
CA GLN A 26 3.58 -10.07 4.26
C GLN A 26 3.08 -9.51 2.95
N THR A 27 3.99 -9.08 2.08
CA THR A 27 3.62 -8.53 0.78
C THR A 27 4.11 -9.41 -0.36
N TYR A 28 3.33 -9.42 -1.44
CA TYR A 28 3.55 -10.30 -2.58
C TYR A 28 3.31 -9.56 -3.89
N ARG A 29 4.12 -9.88 -4.89
CA ARG A 29 3.77 -9.62 -6.27
C ARG A 29 2.97 -10.80 -6.79
N VAL A 30 1.78 -10.54 -7.28
CA VAL A 30 0.84 -11.57 -7.73
C VAL A 30 0.35 -11.30 -9.15
N LYS A 31 -0.29 -12.28 -9.77
CA LYS A 31 -1.04 -12.13 -11.01
C LYS A 31 -2.52 -12.40 -10.77
N ASP A 32 -3.36 -11.60 -11.40
CA ASP A 32 -4.80 -11.85 -11.48
C ASP A 32 -5.15 -12.92 -12.54
N GLU A 33 -6.43 -13.24 -12.68
CA GLU A 33 -6.95 -14.22 -13.64
C GLU A 33 -6.63 -13.88 -15.12
N ASN A 34 -6.38 -12.60 -15.41
CA ASN A 34 -5.99 -12.11 -16.73
C ASN A 34 -4.47 -12.06 -16.93
N GLY A 35 -3.69 -12.55 -15.96
CA GLY A 35 -2.23 -12.52 -15.98
C GLY A 35 -1.63 -11.13 -15.68
N LYS A 36 -2.44 -10.14 -15.29
CA LYS A 36 -1.95 -8.81 -14.94
C LYS A 36 -1.31 -8.82 -13.56
N VAL A 37 -0.14 -8.18 -13.47
CA VAL A 37 0.59 -8.06 -12.21
C VAL A 37 -0.12 -7.10 -11.27
N LYS A 38 -0.23 -7.50 -10.00
CA LYS A 38 -0.80 -6.75 -8.89
C LYS A 38 0.14 -6.82 -7.69
N PHE A 39 -0.09 -5.93 -6.72
CA PHE A 39 0.54 -5.97 -5.42
C PHE A 39 -0.48 -6.45 -4.40
N LEU A 40 -0.09 -7.40 -3.54
CA LEU A 40 -0.96 -7.97 -2.53
C LEU A 40 -0.27 -7.86 -1.16
N LYS A 41 -0.97 -7.27 -0.20
CA LYS A 41 -0.59 -7.27 1.22
C LYS A 41 -1.47 -8.27 1.95
N LEU A 42 -0.84 -9.25 2.59
CA LEU A 42 -1.47 -10.28 3.42
C LEU A 42 -1.28 -9.91 4.88
N ILE A 43 -2.37 -9.69 5.58
CA ILE A 43 -2.42 -9.22 6.97
C ILE A 43 -2.78 -10.40 7.88
N PHE A 44 -1.99 -10.63 8.92
CA PHE A 44 -2.26 -11.58 9.99
C PHE A 44 -3.14 -10.90 11.03
N MET A 45 -4.41 -11.28 11.10
CA MET A 45 -5.39 -10.56 11.93
C MET A 45 -5.08 -10.68 13.43
N GLU A 46 -4.47 -11.77 13.87
CA GLU A 46 -4.03 -11.98 15.24
C GLU A 46 -2.85 -11.10 15.68
N GLU A 47 -2.13 -10.52 14.72
CA GLU A 47 -0.99 -9.63 14.97
C GLU A 47 -1.39 -8.14 14.96
N LEU A 48 -2.66 -7.83 14.68
CA LEU A 48 -3.16 -6.47 14.66
C LEU A 48 -3.42 -5.95 16.08
N GLU A 49 -3.03 -4.71 16.32
CA GLU A 49 -3.28 -3.97 17.55
C GLU A 49 -4.69 -3.32 17.52
N VAL A 50 -5.26 -3.04 18.68
CA VAL A 50 -6.62 -2.47 18.82
C VAL A 50 -6.79 -1.17 18.01
N TYR A 51 -5.78 -0.33 17.94
CA TYR A 51 -5.82 0.95 17.21
C TYR A 51 -5.87 0.80 15.68
N GLN A 52 -5.64 -0.40 15.15
CA GLN A 52 -5.76 -0.71 13.72
C GLN A 52 -7.19 -1.08 13.30
N TYR A 53 -8.09 -1.18 14.26
CA TYR A 53 -9.51 -1.37 14.03
C TYR A 53 -10.28 -0.07 14.28
N ASP A 54 -11.34 0.14 13.50
CA ASP A 54 -12.29 1.20 13.78
C ASP A 54 -13.27 0.77 14.90
N LYS A 55 -14.19 1.68 15.26
CA LYS A 55 -15.22 1.44 16.28
C LYS A 55 -16.19 0.29 15.94
N ASP A 56 -16.30 -0.06 14.67
CA ASP A 56 -17.17 -1.12 14.15
C ASP A 56 -16.41 -2.45 13.95
N GLY A 57 -15.13 -2.50 14.37
CA GLY A 57 -14.27 -3.67 14.30
C GLY A 57 -13.72 -3.96 12.88
N GLN A 58 -13.75 -2.97 11.99
CA GLN A 58 -13.15 -3.10 10.65
C GLN A 58 -11.68 -2.72 10.69
N VAL A 59 -10.86 -3.39 9.88
CA VAL A 59 -9.44 -3.04 9.74
C VAL A 59 -9.33 -1.74 8.94
N ILE A 60 -8.88 -0.67 9.59
CA ILE A 60 -8.80 0.70 9.03
C ILE A 60 -8.03 0.72 7.70
N GLU A 61 -6.91 0.01 7.62
CA GLU A 61 -6.11 -0.06 6.39
C GLU A 61 -6.92 -0.55 5.18
N VAL A 62 -7.77 -1.57 5.37
CA VAL A 62 -8.59 -2.14 4.29
C VAL A 62 -9.73 -1.20 3.91
N GLU A 63 -10.40 -0.62 4.90
CA GLU A 63 -11.45 0.37 4.69
C GLU A 63 -10.91 1.57 3.89
N LEU A 64 -9.78 2.13 4.30
CA LEU A 64 -9.16 3.26 3.62
C LEU A 64 -8.70 2.88 2.21
N ALA A 65 -8.01 1.75 2.04
CA ALA A 65 -7.58 1.30 0.71
C ALA A 65 -8.76 1.19 -0.27
N SER A 66 -9.91 0.66 0.18
CA SER A 66 -11.09 0.46 -0.68
C SER A 66 -11.92 1.72 -0.93
N SER A 67 -11.83 2.73 -0.07
CA SER A 67 -12.66 3.94 -0.14
C SER A 67 -11.95 5.13 -0.76
N LEU A 68 -10.62 5.20 -0.70
CA LEU A 68 -9.85 6.35 -1.19
C LEU A 68 -9.53 6.21 -2.67
N ASN A 69 -9.82 7.26 -3.44
CA ASN A 69 -9.50 7.34 -4.86
C ASN A 69 -8.87 8.70 -5.17
N HIS A 70 -7.57 8.71 -5.43
CA HIS A 70 -6.82 9.90 -5.81
C HIS A 70 -5.64 9.50 -6.69
N MET A 71 -5.26 10.33 -7.67
CA MET A 71 -4.20 10.02 -8.62
C MET A 71 -2.83 9.73 -7.98
N ASN A 72 -2.56 10.31 -6.81
CA ASN A 72 -1.31 10.11 -6.07
C ASN A 72 -1.46 9.14 -4.88
N LEU A 73 -2.52 8.36 -4.84
CA LEU A 73 -2.69 7.21 -3.95
C LEU A 73 -2.74 5.93 -4.78
N CYS A 74 -2.27 4.83 -4.19
CA CYS A 74 -2.29 3.53 -4.86
C CYS A 74 -3.72 3.03 -5.04
N SER A 75 -4.11 2.63 -6.25
CA SER A 75 -5.48 2.23 -6.56
C SER A 75 -5.81 0.86 -6.00
N PHE A 76 -6.92 0.76 -5.29
CA PHE A 76 -7.48 -0.50 -4.80
C PHE A 76 -8.03 -1.36 -5.95
N VAL A 77 -7.86 -2.67 -5.81
CA VAL A 77 -8.38 -3.66 -6.77
C VAL A 77 -9.36 -4.61 -6.10
N ASP A 78 -8.98 -5.18 -4.94
CA ASP A 78 -9.74 -6.24 -4.28
C ASP A 78 -9.29 -6.44 -2.84
N SER A 79 -10.13 -7.09 -2.04
CA SER A 79 -9.76 -7.59 -0.73
C SER A 79 -10.54 -8.87 -0.41
N GLY A 80 -10.04 -9.66 0.52
CA GLY A 80 -10.74 -10.86 0.95
C GLY A 80 -10.13 -11.46 2.20
N LYS A 81 -10.82 -12.45 2.76
CA LYS A 81 -10.41 -13.21 3.94
C LYS A 81 -10.10 -14.64 3.55
N LEU A 82 -9.13 -15.22 4.21
CA LEU A 82 -8.82 -16.63 4.10
C LEU A 82 -8.21 -17.15 5.41
N GLU A 83 -8.18 -18.46 5.56
CA GLU A 83 -7.49 -19.13 6.64
C GLU A 83 -6.41 -20.04 6.05
N ARG A 84 -5.22 -20.04 6.66
CA ARG A 84 -4.14 -20.95 6.28
C ARG A 84 -3.23 -21.22 7.48
N ASP A 85 -2.91 -22.48 7.68
CA ASP A 85 -2.00 -22.96 8.74
C ASP A 85 -2.37 -22.44 10.14
N GLY A 86 -3.68 -22.28 10.42
CA GLY A 86 -4.23 -21.78 11.68
C GLY A 86 -4.25 -20.24 11.79
N HIS A 87 -3.81 -19.51 10.76
CA HIS A 87 -3.86 -18.05 10.74
C HIS A 87 -5.15 -17.54 10.10
N GLN A 88 -5.79 -16.56 10.73
CA GLN A 88 -6.87 -15.77 10.15
C GLN A 88 -6.25 -14.62 9.36
N LEU A 89 -6.45 -14.62 8.05
CA LEU A 89 -5.78 -13.75 7.12
C LEU A 89 -6.74 -12.84 6.37
N LEU A 90 -6.33 -11.60 6.20
CA LEU A 90 -7.00 -10.61 5.38
C LEU A 90 -6.03 -10.15 4.29
N TYR A 91 -6.45 -10.14 3.03
CA TYR A 91 -5.60 -9.61 1.97
C TYR A 91 -6.20 -8.37 1.33
N VAL A 92 -5.33 -7.46 0.95
CA VAL A 92 -5.64 -6.26 0.15
C VAL A 92 -4.81 -6.31 -1.11
N VAL A 93 -5.47 -6.11 -2.25
CA VAL A 93 -4.83 -6.07 -3.57
C VAL A 93 -4.93 -4.66 -4.13
N THR A 94 -3.82 -4.15 -4.58
CA THR A 94 -3.72 -2.85 -5.24
C THR A 94 -3.08 -2.97 -6.62
N GLU A 95 -3.12 -1.90 -7.38
CA GLU A 95 -2.33 -1.78 -8.59
C GLU A 95 -0.84 -2.07 -8.30
N TYR A 96 -0.15 -2.59 -9.30
CA TYR A 96 1.30 -2.71 -9.24
C TYR A 96 1.94 -1.49 -9.89
N VAL A 97 2.55 -0.63 -9.09
CA VAL A 97 3.28 0.54 -9.61
C VAL A 97 4.59 0.07 -10.21
N LYS A 98 4.73 0.21 -11.54
CA LYS A 98 5.99 -0.06 -12.24
C LYS A 98 6.97 1.06 -11.94
N GLY A 99 7.86 0.85 -10.98
CA GLY A 99 8.83 1.87 -10.64
C GLY A 99 9.69 1.48 -9.45
N GLU A 100 10.26 2.47 -8.87
CA GLU A 100 11.07 2.37 -7.66
C GLU A 100 10.48 3.29 -6.58
N ASN A 101 10.73 2.99 -5.31
CA ASN A 101 10.40 3.94 -4.27
C ASN A 101 11.41 5.11 -4.25
N LEU A 102 11.05 6.17 -3.56
CA LEU A 102 11.90 7.36 -3.50
C LEU A 102 13.25 7.09 -2.81
N ASN A 103 13.29 6.16 -1.82
CA ASN A 103 14.54 5.76 -1.18
C ASN A 103 15.52 5.13 -2.20
N ASP A 104 15.05 4.17 -3.00
CA ASP A 104 15.87 3.52 -4.03
C ASP A 104 16.34 4.52 -5.09
N ARG A 105 15.47 5.47 -5.47
CA ARG A 105 15.84 6.55 -6.40
C ARG A 105 16.95 7.45 -5.84
N LEU A 106 16.86 7.84 -4.57
CA LEU A 106 17.88 8.65 -3.90
C LEU A 106 19.18 7.88 -3.75
N TYR A 107 19.12 6.61 -3.37
CA TYR A 107 20.30 5.76 -3.22
C TYR A 107 21.04 5.56 -4.54
N ARG A 108 20.32 5.32 -5.64
CA ARG A 108 20.89 5.10 -6.99
C ARG A 108 21.37 6.38 -7.65
N GLY A 109 20.61 7.46 -7.54
CA GLY A 109 20.81 8.70 -8.30
C GLY A 109 21.27 9.90 -7.47
N GLY A 110 21.50 9.73 -6.16
CA GLY A 110 21.86 10.83 -5.27
C GLY A 110 20.72 11.83 -5.05
N THR A 111 21.04 13.12 -5.07
CA THR A 111 20.08 14.17 -4.76
C THR A 111 19.06 14.39 -5.89
N LEU A 112 17.89 14.90 -5.52
CA LEU A 112 16.91 15.42 -6.47
C LEU A 112 17.24 16.87 -6.82
N SER A 113 17.00 17.26 -8.06
CA SER A 113 17.05 18.66 -8.49
C SER A 113 15.91 19.47 -7.84
N PRO A 114 16.02 20.81 -7.76
CA PRO A 114 14.94 21.65 -7.23
C PRO A 114 13.58 21.45 -7.97
N MET A 115 13.63 21.17 -9.28
CA MET A 115 12.41 20.88 -10.04
C MET A 115 11.79 19.54 -9.65
N GLU A 116 12.61 18.49 -9.53
CA GLU A 116 12.14 17.17 -9.06
C GLU A 116 11.57 17.24 -7.65
N ILE A 117 12.21 17.98 -6.74
CA ILE A 117 11.68 18.20 -5.38
C ILE A 117 10.31 18.87 -5.43
N ARG A 118 10.15 19.91 -6.26
CA ARG A 118 8.87 20.59 -6.44
C ARG A 118 7.78 19.62 -6.93
N GLN A 119 8.08 18.78 -7.92
CA GLN A 119 7.14 17.80 -8.46
C GLN A 119 6.71 16.77 -7.40
N VAL A 120 7.67 16.18 -6.71
CA VAL A 120 7.41 15.20 -5.64
C VAL A 120 6.57 15.83 -4.53
N MET A 121 6.98 17.00 -4.03
CA MET A 121 6.26 17.67 -2.94
C MET A 121 4.86 18.11 -3.35
N SER A 122 4.68 18.62 -4.56
CA SER A 122 3.36 19.03 -5.06
C SER A 122 2.39 17.84 -5.14
N ALA A 123 2.84 16.73 -5.70
CA ALA A 123 2.02 15.51 -5.81
C ALA A 123 1.72 14.90 -4.44
N LEU A 124 2.72 14.84 -3.55
CA LEU A 124 2.54 14.33 -2.20
C LEU A 124 1.56 15.19 -1.38
N LEU A 125 1.72 16.52 -1.43
CA LEU A 125 0.81 17.44 -0.76
C LEU A 125 -0.61 17.37 -1.32
N SER A 126 -0.78 17.10 -2.61
CA SER A 126 -2.09 16.85 -3.21
C SER A 126 -2.78 15.63 -2.59
N ALA A 127 -2.07 14.52 -2.45
CA ALA A 127 -2.59 13.32 -1.79
C ALA A 127 -2.93 13.57 -0.31
N ILE A 128 -2.02 14.24 0.41
CA ILE A 128 -2.21 14.54 1.84
C ILE A 128 -3.40 15.48 2.03
N ASN A 129 -3.49 16.54 1.23
CA ASN A 129 -4.63 17.46 1.29
C ASN A 129 -5.95 16.72 1.04
N PHE A 130 -5.97 15.81 0.06
CA PHE A 130 -7.15 15.00 -0.21
C PHE A 130 -7.60 14.21 1.02
N ILE A 131 -6.72 13.46 1.67
CA ILE A 131 -7.10 12.64 2.84
C ILE A 131 -7.40 13.48 4.08
N HIS A 132 -6.81 14.66 4.23
CA HIS A 132 -7.07 15.58 5.35
C HIS A 132 -8.38 16.36 5.21
N THR A 133 -8.92 16.52 4.00
CA THR A 133 -10.15 17.26 3.72
C THR A 133 -11.38 16.39 3.50
N LEU A 134 -11.27 15.09 3.75
CA LEU A 134 -12.42 14.18 3.74
C LEU A 134 -13.42 14.57 4.84
N GLU A 135 -14.67 14.17 4.70
CA GLU A 135 -15.69 14.34 5.73
C GLU A 135 -15.23 13.74 7.08
N ARG A 136 -14.54 12.61 7.02
CA ARG A 136 -13.82 12.01 8.14
C ARG A 136 -12.33 12.03 7.84
N PRO A 137 -11.59 13.05 8.33
CA PRO A 137 -10.19 13.24 7.98
C PRO A 137 -9.30 12.06 8.39
N VAL A 138 -8.35 11.72 7.53
CA VAL A 138 -7.41 10.62 7.71
C VAL A 138 -6.00 11.16 7.88
N ILE A 139 -5.27 10.62 8.84
CA ILE A 139 -3.84 10.88 9.07
C ILE A 139 -3.08 9.63 8.64
N HIS A 140 -2.14 9.78 7.70
CA HIS A 140 -1.36 8.65 7.16
C HIS A 140 -0.37 8.05 8.17
N ASN A 141 0.25 8.90 8.98
CA ASN A 141 1.24 8.58 10.04
C ASN A 141 2.56 7.94 9.60
N GLU A 142 2.74 7.56 8.34
CA GLU A 142 3.96 6.88 7.88
C GLU A 142 4.39 7.38 6.49
N ILE A 143 4.53 8.70 6.34
CA ILE A 143 5.02 9.31 5.11
C ILE A 143 6.54 9.24 5.13
N THR A 144 7.08 8.18 4.53
CA THR A 144 8.51 7.92 4.41
C THR A 144 8.90 7.78 2.94
N VAL A 145 10.21 7.86 2.67
CA VAL A 145 10.72 7.73 1.30
C VAL A 145 10.49 6.33 0.70
N GLU A 146 10.33 5.31 1.54
CA GLU A 146 9.98 3.94 1.14
C GLU A 146 8.51 3.82 0.71
N ASN A 147 7.63 4.65 1.29
CA ASN A 147 6.19 4.65 1.00
C ASN A 147 5.78 5.60 -0.13
N ILE A 148 6.74 6.18 -0.83
CA ILE A 148 6.52 7.00 -2.02
C ILE A 148 7.04 6.26 -3.24
N MET A 149 6.12 5.72 -4.05
CA MET A 149 6.43 5.00 -5.29
C MET A 149 6.46 5.95 -6.48
N LEU A 150 7.57 5.93 -7.20
CA LEU A 150 7.77 6.72 -8.43
C LEU A 150 7.49 5.84 -9.64
N ASP A 151 6.71 6.33 -10.58
CA ASP A 151 6.49 5.63 -11.85
C ASP A 151 7.75 5.67 -12.73
N THR A 152 8.03 4.57 -13.44
CA THR A 152 9.18 4.45 -14.37
C THR A 152 9.14 5.39 -15.56
N VAL A 153 8.00 5.95 -15.87
CA VAL A 153 7.81 6.81 -17.07
C VAL A 153 8.32 8.24 -16.87
N GLY A 154 9.05 8.51 -15.78
CA GLY A 154 9.79 9.76 -15.60
C GLY A 154 8.97 10.98 -15.19
N ASN A 155 7.66 10.83 -14.97
CA ASN A 155 6.84 11.92 -14.47
C ASN A 155 6.64 11.78 -12.95
N LEU A 156 7.43 12.52 -12.19
CA LEU A 156 7.38 12.50 -10.73
C LEU A 156 6.03 13.00 -10.15
N ASN A 157 5.21 13.69 -10.96
CA ASN A 157 3.85 14.06 -10.56
C ASN A 157 2.90 12.86 -10.47
N ASN A 158 3.25 11.73 -11.07
CA ASN A 158 2.47 10.49 -11.02
C ASN A 158 2.88 9.57 -9.86
N LEU A 159 3.63 10.07 -8.90
CA LEU A 159 3.97 9.29 -7.71
C LEU A 159 2.73 8.79 -6.98
N LYS A 160 2.89 7.67 -6.28
CA LYS A 160 1.85 7.07 -5.45
C LYS A 160 2.34 6.97 -4.01
N LEU A 161 1.59 7.57 -3.08
CA LEU A 161 1.73 7.29 -1.66
C LEU A 161 1.07 5.94 -1.39
N ILE A 162 1.80 5.04 -0.76
CA ILE A 162 1.37 3.67 -0.45
C ILE A 162 1.36 3.43 1.05
N ASP A 163 0.80 2.29 1.44
CA ASP A 163 0.80 1.73 2.80
C ASP A 163 0.05 2.58 3.84
N PHE A 164 -1.22 2.24 4.05
CA PHE A 164 -2.08 2.83 5.08
C PHE A 164 -2.07 2.04 6.42
N GLY A 165 -1.08 1.16 6.63
CA GLY A 165 -1.01 0.31 7.81
C GLY A 165 -0.88 1.04 9.15
N ALA A 166 -0.33 2.26 9.14
CA ALA A 166 -0.25 3.14 10.30
C ALA A 166 -1.31 4.26 10.30
N ALA A 167 -2.15 4.30 9.26
CA ALA A 167 -3.15 5.35 9.11
C ALA A 167 -4.27 5.23 10.15
N ARG A 168 -4.85 6.36 10.49
CA ARG A 168 -6.00 6.44 11.40
C ARG A 168 -6.89 7.62 11.03
N TYR A 169 -8.13 7.56 11.48
CA TYR A 169 -9.01 8.72 11.45
C TYR A 169 -8.57 9.76 12.49
N ALA A 170 -8.74 11.03 12.20
CA ALA A 170 -8.34 12.12 13.09
C ALA A 170 -9.19 12.24 14.36
N ASP A 171 -10.35 11.57 14.37
CA ASP A 171 -11.34 11.55 15.46
C ASP A 171 -11.23 10.32 16.39
N LEU A 172 -10.16 9.53 16.25
CA LEU A 172 -9.89 8.36 17.08
C LEU A 172 -8.75 8.61 18.07
#